data_3f720ec02cb6858d1a1fe2650721cc24
#
_entry.id   3f720ec02cb6858d1a1fe2650721cc24
#
_cell.length_a   1.000
_cell.length_b   1.000
_cell.length_c   1.000
_cell.angle_alpha   90.00
_cell.angle_beta   90.00
_cell.angle_gamma   90.00
#
_symmetry.space_group_name_H-M   'P 1'
#
loop_
_entity.id
_entity.type
_entity.pdbx_description
1 polymer ?
#
loop_
_entity_poly.entity_id
_entity_poly.type
_entity_poly.pdbx_seq_one_letter_code
_entity_poly.pdbx_strand_id
1 'polypeptide(L)'
;CLKTYMDKCYEIQPNDRLFPYTKHFLNHEMLRGCKKSGVKKIRVHDLRHSHASLLIEMGCQPLLIADRLGHEKIQTTLNTYSHLYPNKQAEVAQQLENLINGTTVPDSSQLADVANL
;
A
#
# COMPACT_ATOMS: atom_id res chain seq x y z
N CYS A 1 10.31 -15.03 -1.36
CA CYS A 1 10.20 -14.70 0.08
C CYS A 1 9.43 -15.74 0.88
N LEU A 2 8.12 -15.98 0.65
CA LEU A 2 7.36 -16.96 1.43
C LEU A 2 7.88 -18.39 1.23
N LYS A 3 8.15 -18.78 -0.02
CA LYS A 3 8.72 -20.08 -0.38
C LYS A 3 10.07 -20.29 0.32
N THR A 4 10.97 -19.33 0.27
CA THR A 4 12.27 -19.37 0.96
C THR A 4 12.12 -19.49 2.50
N TYR A 5 11.07 -18.90 3.07
CA TYR A 5 10.74 -19.06 4.48
C TYR A 5 10.29 -20.49 4.78
N MET A 6 9.36 -21.04 3.97
CA MET A 6 8.87 -22.40 4.12
C MET A 6 10.00 -23.44 3.98
N ASP A 7 10.94 -23.25 3.05
CA ASP A 7 12.10 -24.11 2.85
C ASP A 7 13.06 -24.14 4.07
N LYS A 8 13.01 -23.08 4.91
CA LYS A 8 13.79 -23.00 6.15
C LYS A 8 13.07 -23.54 7.39
N CYS A 9 11.78 -23.79 7.29
CA CYS A 9 11.00 -24.35 8.39
C CYS A 9 11.12 -25.87 8.36
N TYR A 10 11.41 -26.47 9.52
CA TYR A 10 11.53 -27.91 9.67
C TYR A 10 10.16 -28.57 9.73
N GLU A 11 9.96 -29.63 8.94
CA GLU A 11 8.77 -30.51 8.95
C GLU A 11 7.39 -29.81 8.96
N ILE A 12 7.17 -28.81 8.10
CA ILE A 12 5.84 -28.19 7.94
C ILE A 12 4.87 -29.21 7.35
N GLN A 13 3.79 -29.49 8.09
CA GLN A 13 2.68 -30.29 7.61
C GLN A 13 1.66 -29.43 6.86
N PRO A 14 0.85 -29.97 5.94
CA PRO A 14 -0.12 -29.22 5.13
C PRO A 14 -1.13 -28.40 5.95
N ASN A 15 -1.41 -28.81 7.19
CA ASN A 15 -2.35 -28.14 8.09
C ASN A 15 -1.69 -27.25 9.14
N ASP A 16 -0.36 -27.12 9.10
CA ASP A 16 0.35 -26.29 10.06
C ASP A 16 0.21 -24.79 9.75
N ARG A 17 0.20 -23.99 10.81
CA ARG A 17 0.26 -22.55 10.65
C ARG A 17 1.66 -22.14 10.20
N LEU A 18 1.77 -21.43 9.09
CA LEU A 18 3.06 -20.88 8.62
C LEU A 18 3.71 -19.94 9.64
N PHE A 19 2.90 -19.22 10.39
CA PHE A 19 3.35 -18.30 11.45
C PHE A 19 2.67 -18.69 12.78
N PRO A 20 3.33 -19.50 13.60
CA PRO A 20 2.72 -20.04 14.85
C PRO A 20 2.65 -19.01 15.98
N TYR A 21 2.92 -17.74 15.69
CA TYR A 21 2.97 -16.69 16.70
C TYR A 21 1.59 -16.15 17.05
N THR A 22 1.37 -15.90 18.35
CA THR A 22 0.15 -15.27 18.83
C THR A 22 0.20 -13.75 18.68
N LYS A 23 -0.97 -13.10 18.66
CA LYS A 23 -1.09 -11.64 18.67
C LYS A 23 -0.34 -11.01 19.88
N HIS A 24 -0.41 -11.68 21.03
CA HIS A 24 0.28 -11.22 22.24
C HIS A 24 1.80 -11.22 22.05
N PHE A 25 2.36 -12.30 21.51
CA PHE A 25 3.79 -12.40 21.19
C PHE A 25 4.23 -11.28 20.25
N LEU A 26 3.51 -11.07 19.15
CA LEU A 26 3.86 -10.02 18.17
C LEU A 26 3.84 -8.62 18.79
N ASN A 27 2.85 -8.31 19.63
CA ASN A 27 2.77 -7.03 20.32
C ASN A 27 3.92 -6.84 21.33
N HIS A 28 4.31 -7.90 22.03
CA HIS A 28 5.43 -7.87 22.97
C HIS A 28 6.76 -7.64 22.25
N GLU A 29 6.99 -8.35 21.14
CA GLU A 29 8.20 -8.17 20.32
C GLU A 29 8.26 -6.77 19.70
N MET A 30 7.13 -6.24 19.22
CA MET A 30 7.05 -4.88 18.71
C MET A 30 7.44 -3.86 19.81
N LEU A 31 6.91 -4.01 21.00
CA LEU A 31 7.24 -3.14 22.14
C LEU A 31 8.73 -3.22 22.52
N ARG A 32 9.28 -4.44 22.53
CA ARG A 32 10.70 -4.68 22.81
C ARG A 32 11.58 -4.01 21.75
N GLY A 33 11.22 -4.16 20.46
CA GLY A 33 11.92 -3.54 19.34
C GLY A 33 11.92 -2.01 19.43
N CYS A 34 10.74 -1.40 19.67
CA CYS A 34 10.62 0.05 19.85
C CYS A 34 11.48 0.58 21.01
N LYS A 35 11.47 -0.12 22.16
CA LYS A 35 12.32 0.27 23.30
C LYS A 35 13.82 0.18 22.97
N LYS A 36 14.22 -0.87 22.28
CA LYS A 36 15.64 -1.09 21.93
C LYS A 36 16.16 -0.09 20.89
N SER A 37 15.32 0.31 19.94
CA SER A 37 15.68 1.24 18.86
C SER A 37 15.45 2.72 19.22
N GLY A 38 14.77 3.01 20.34
CA GLY A 38 14.42 4.38 20.73
C GLY A 38 13.32 5.01 19.89
N VAL A 39 12.66 4.26 18.99
CA VAL A 39 11.56 4.78 18.19
C VAL A 39 10.24 4.80 18.97
N LYS A 40 9.32 5.68 18.54
CA LYS A 40 7.99 5.77 19.12
C LYS A 40 7.29 4.40 19.13
N LYS A 41 6.62 4.08 20.23
CA LYS A 41 5.78 2.89 20.33
C LYS A 41 4.67 2.91 19.28
N ILE A 42 4.63 1.87 18.45
CA ILE A 42 3.60 1.62 17.44
C ILE A 42 2.93 0.26 17.69
N ARG A 43 1.72 0.09 17.19
CA ARG A 43 1.01 -1.20 17.21
C ARG A 43 1.36 -1.99 15.95
N VAL A 44 1.23 -3.31 15.99
CA VAL A 44 1.41 -4.17 14.80
C VAL A 44 0.51 -3.74 13.65
N HIS A 45 -0.73 -3.28 13.94
CA HIS A 45 -1.65 -2.80 12.91
C HIS A 45 -1.20 -1.48 12.24
N ASP A 46 -0.42 -0.68 12.94
CA ASP A 46 0.10 0.59 12.38
C ASP A 46 1.10 0.34 11.23
N LEU A 47 1.74 -0.85 11.19
CA LEU A 47 2.55 -1.27 10.04
C LEU A 47 1.71 -1.38 8.76
N ARG A 48 0.47 -1.87 8.88
CA ARG A 48 -0.47 -1.93 7.76
C ARG A 48 -0.86 -0.54 7.27
N HIS A 49 -1.12 0.40 8.19
CA HIS A 49 -1.39 1.79 7.84
C HIS A 49 -0.19 2.46 7.17
N SER A 50 1.01 2.25 7.70
CA SER A 50 2.25 2.77 7.10
C SER A 50 2.47 2.24 5.68
N HIS A 51 2.20 0.95 5.45
CA HIS A 51 2.29 0.35 4.12
C HIS A 51 1.27 0.96 3.15
N ALA A 52 0.02 1.14 3.59
CA ALA A 52 -1.00 1.79 2.77
C ALA A 52 -0.64 3.23 2.42
N SER A 53 -0.16 4.01 3.40
CA SER A 53 0.28 5.40 3.19
C SER A 53 1.43 5.49 2.18
N LEU A 54 2.41 4.59 2.28
CA LEU A 54 3.51 4.52 1.32
C LEU A 54 3.02 4.23 -0.10
N LEU A 55 2.09 3.29 -0.28
CA LEU A 55 1.52 3.00 -1.59
C LEU A 55 0.75 4.18 -2.18
N ILE A 56 0.03 4.93 -1.34
CA ILE A 56 -0.67 6.16 -1.76
C ILE A 56 0.34 7.23 -2.21
N GLU A 57 1.42 7.41 -1.44
CA GLU A 57 2.49 8.36 -1.77
C GLU A 57 3.18 7.99 -3.09
N MET A 58 3.33 6.70 -3.38
CA MET A 58 3.81 6.18 -4.66
C MET A 58 2.79 6.33 -5.81
N GLY A 59 1.62 6.89 -5.56
CA GLY A 59 0.58 7.10 -6.58
C GLY A 59 -0.24 5.86 -6.94
N CYS A 60 -0.17 4.79 -6.13
CA CYS A 60 -0.96 3.58 -6.40
C CYS A 60 -2.46 3.86 -6.32
N GLN A 61 -3.22 3.24 -7.22
CA GLN A 61 -4.67 3.37 -7.25
C GLN A 61 -5.32 2.72 -6.01
N PRO A 62 -6.42 3.29 -5.49
CA PRO A 62 -7.12 2.76 -4.32
C PRO A 62 -7.56 1.30 -4.45
N LEU A 63 -7.92 0.87 -5.65
CA LEU A 63 -8.33 -0.51 -5.94
C LEU A 63 -7.17 -1.48 -5.72
N LEU A 64 -5.98 -1.16 -6.21
CA LEU A 64 -4.77 -1.97 -6.03
C LEU A 64 -4.39 -2.06 -4.55
N ILE A 65 -4.55 -0.95 -3.81
CA ILE A 65 -4.27 -0.92 -2.37
C ILE A 65 -5.28 -1.79 -1.61
N ALA A 66 -6.57 -1.72 -1.96
CA ALA A 66 -7.61 -2.54 -1.36
C ALA A 66 -7.33 -4.04 -1.55
N ASP A 67 -6.99 -4.45 -2.77
CA ASP A 67 -6.65 -5.83 -3.11
C ASP A 67 -5.40 -6.30 -2.33
N ARG A 68 -4.33 -5.52 -2.37
CA ARG A 68 -3.08 -5.84 -1.66
C ARG A 68 -3.23 -5.92 -0.14
N LEU A 69 -4.13 -5.13 0.44
CA LEU A 69 -4.47 -5.18 1.86
C LEU A 69 -5.50 -6.27 2.18
N GLY A 70 -6.09 -6.92 1.20
CA GLY A 70 -7.16 -7.90 1.39
C GLY A 70 -8.44 -7.27 1.94
N HIS A 71 -8.77 -6.05 1.53
CA HIS A 71 -10.06 -5.44 1.83
C HIS A 71 -11.12 -5.99 0.90
N GLU A 72 -12.15 -6.61 1.43
CA GLU A 72 -13.28 -7.14 0.65
C GLU A 72 -13.99 -6.05 -0.17
N LYS A 73 -14.03 -4.82 0.37
CA LYS A 73 -14.66 -3.67 -0.28
C LYS A 73 -13.66 -2.51 -0.39
N ILE A 74 -13.52 -1.96 -1.59
CA ILE A 74 -12.70 -0.77 -1.85
C ILE A 74 -13.08 0.42 -0.96
N GLN A 75 -14.37 0.52 -0.58
CA GLN A 75 -14.88 1.58 0.27
C GLN A 75 -14.16 1.64 1.62
N THR A 76 -13.71 0.51 2.14
CA THR A 76 -12.90 0.46 3.37
C THR A 76 -11.58 1.20 3.21
N THR A 77 -10.89 1.02 2.07
CA THR A 77 -9.66 1.76 1.75
C THR A 77 -9.93 3.26 1.59
N LEU A 78 -10.96 3.61 0.82
CA LEU A 78 -11.33 5.01 0.59
C LEU A 78 -11.72 5.72 1.88
N ASN A 79 -12.57 5.12 2.71
CA ASN A 79 -12.99 5.73 3.99
C ASN A 79 -11.82 5.95 4.95
N THR A 80 -10.86 5.00 4.96
CA THR A 80 -9.73 5.07 5.89
C THR A 80 -8.64 6.03 5.41
N TYR A 81 -8.38 6.08 4.10
CA TYR A 81 -7.20 6.74 3.54
C TYR A 81 -7.51 7.88 2.55
N SER A 82 -8.79 8.26 2.34
CA SER A 82 -9.17 9.31 1.38
C SER A 82 -8.44 10.63 1.62
N HIS A 83 -8.20 10.97 2.88
CA HIS A 83 -7.50 12.20 3.27
C HIS A 83 -6.02 12.23 2.85
N LEU A 84 -5.42 11.09 2.50
CA LEU A 84 -4.04 10.98 2.02
C LEU A 84 -3.93 11.10 0.50
N TYR A 85 -5.05 10.96 -0.22
CA TYR A 85 -5.03 11.13 -1.67
C TYR A 85 -4.97 12.62 -2.02
N PRO A 86 -3.97 13.03 -2.81
CA PRO A 86 -3.90 14.41 -3.29
C PRO A 86 -5.17 14.76 -4.10
N ASN A 87 -5.68 15.94 -3.88
CA ASN A 87 -6.82 16.44 -4.65
C ASN A 87 -6.34 16.82 -6.07
N LYS A 88 -6.33 15.86 -6.98
CA LYS A 88 -5.89 16.06 -8.37
C LYS A 88 -6.88 16.84 -9.25
N GLN A 89 -8.03 17.26 -8.70
CA GLN A 89 -9.03 17.99 -9.50
C GLN A 89 -8.48 19.30 -10.07
N ALA A 90 -7.67 20.01 -9.29
CA ALA A 90 -7.05 21.24 -9.76
C ALA A 90 -6.01 20.98 -10.86
N GLU A 91 -5.21 19.93 -10.74
CA GLU A 91 -4.24 19.54 -11.77
C GLU A 91 -4.91 19.12 -13.07
N VAL A 92 -5.98 18.32 -12.98
CA VAL A 92 -6.76 17.89 -14.15
C VAL A 92 -7.47 19.07 -14.80
N ALA A 93 -8.04 20.00 -14.02
CA ALA A 93 -8.65 21.22 -14.55
C ALA A 93 -7.62 22.07 -15.30
N GLN A 94 -6.44 22.24 -14.75
CA GLN A 94 -5.35 23.00 -15.41
C GLN A 94 -4.82 22.31 -16.67
N GLN A 95 -4.72 20.98 -16.69
CA GLN A 95 -4.36 20.22 -17.89
C GLN A 95 -5.43 20.36 -18.98
N LEU A 96 -6.72 20.29 -18.63
CA LEU A 96 -7.82 20.50 -19.56
C LEU A 96 -7.82 21.93 -20.12
N GLU A 97 -7.58 22.93 -19.29
CA GLU A 97 -7.49 24.33 -19.69
C GLU A 97 -6.31 24.56 -20.65
N ASN A 98 -5.16 23.95 -20.39
CA ASN A 98 -4.00 24.00 -21.28
C ASN A 98 -4.30 23.34 -22.64
N LEU A 99 -5.06 22.26 -22.69
CA LEU A 99 -5.48 21.60 -23.93
C LEU A 99 -6.43 22.48 -24.74
N ILE A 100 -7.38 23.16 -24.07
CA ILE A 100 -8.37 24.05 -24.70
C ILE A 100 -7.68 25.30 -25.26
N ASN A 101 -6.69 25.85 -24.55
CA ASN A 101 -5.97 27.08 -24.92
C ASN A 101 -4.87 26.87 -25.99
N GLY A 102 -4.76 25.66 -26.57
CA GLY A 102 -3.95 25.36 -27.72
C GLY A 102 -2.43 25.42 -27.51
N THR A 103 -1.96 25.28 -26.29
CA THR A 103 -0.54 25.22 -25.97
C THR A 103 -0.09 23.76 -25.84
N THR A 104 0.43 23.21 -26.93
CA THR A 104 1.09 21.89 -27.07
C THR A 104 0.19 20.66 -27.01
N VAL A 105 -0.07 20.11 -28.17
CA VAL A 105 -0.50 18.69 -28.31
C VAL A 105 0.67 17.83 -27.81
N PRO A 106 0.53 17.04 -26.73
CA PRO A 106 1.55 16.06 -26.41
C PRO A 106 1.60 15.03 -27.52
N ASP A 107 2.80 14.76 -28.03
CA ASP A 107 3.09 13.78 -29.06
C ASP A 107 2.40 12.44 -28.73
N SER A 108 1.72 11.88 -29.72
CA SER A 108 0.94 10.63 -29.62
C SER A 108 1.75 9.40 -29.20
N SER A 109 3.07 9.54 -29.03
CA SER A 109 3.97 8.46 -28.54
C SER A 109 3.84 8.16 -27.05
N GLN A 110 3.27 9.08 -26.24
CA GLN A 110 3.12 8.85 -24.79
C GLN A 110 1.78 8.20 -24.39
N LEU A 111 0.82 8.14 -25.31
CA LEU A 111 -0.47 7.48 -25.04
C LEU A 111 -0.43 5.95 -25.20
N ALA A 112 0.60 5.41 -25.84
CA ALA A 112 0.75 3.96 -26.06
C ALA A 112 1.18 3.20 -24.78
N ASP A 113 1.87 3.88 -23.85
CA ASP A 113 2.37 3.24 -22.61
C ASP A 113 1.30 3.08 -21.52
N VAL A 114 0.17 3.80 -21.63
CA VAL A 114 -0.92 3.71 -20.64
C VAL A 114 -1.93 2.60 -20.98
N ALA A 115 -1.95 2.14 -22.24
CA ALA A 115 -2.87 1.09 -22.69
C ALA A 115 -2.35 -0.34 -22.49
N ASN A 116 -1.07 -0.50 -22.08
CA ASN A 116 -0.40 -1.80 -21.91
C ASN A 116 0.00 -2.12 -20.44
N LEU A 117 -0.68 -1.52 -19.47
CA LEU A 117 -0.51 -1.86 -18.05
C LEU A 117 -1.72 -2.63 -17.53
#